data_de5124e0f9ce8f452765aa0fd2ac9bb5
#
_entry.id   de5124e0f9ce8f452765aa0fd2ac9bb5
#
_cell.length_a   1.000
_cell.length_b   1.000
_cell.length_c   1.000
_cell.angle_alpha   90.00
_cell.angle_beta   90.00
_cell.angle_gamma   90.00
#
_symmetry.space_group_name_H-M   'P 1'
#
loop_
_entity.id
_entity.type
_entity.pdbx_description
1 polymer ?
#
loop_
_entity_poly.entity_id
_entity_poly.type
_entity_poly.pdbx_seq_one_letter_code
_entity_poly.pdbx_strand_id
1 'polypeptide(L)'
;MQSPQPEKSKPPVKMEQRGRILGIGGIFFKSANRDQMREWYSKHLGLADKGYGAMLPWREHDDPQKEHVTVWTVFPASTNYFPATQPFMVNYIVDDLDALLDRLKQEGVKIDAKRMNEAYGRFAWIYDLDGNKIELWQPAKP
;
A
#
# COMPACT_ATOMS: atom_id res chain seq x y z
N MET A 1 34.96 0.13 16.54
CA MET A 1 33.96 -0.64 15.81
C MET A 1 33.88 -0.18 14.37
N GLN A 2 33.86 -1.10 13.48
CA GLN A 2 33.87 -0.77 12.08
C GLN A 2 32.43 -0.67 11.55
N SER A 3 32.17 0.37 10.78
CA SER A 3 30.89 0.52 10.12
C SER A 3 30.71 -0.55 9.06
N PRO A 4 29.49 -1.01 8.82
CA PRO A 4 29.24 -1.93 7.74
C PRO A 4 29.68 -1.30 6.42
N GLN A 5 30.32 -2.08 5.59
CA GLN A 5 30.72 -1.62 4.28
C GLN A 5 29.49 -1.50 3.39
N PRO A 6 29.42 -0.47 2.57
CA PRO A 6 28.34 -0.43 1.59
C PRO A 6 28.45 -1.60 0.61
N GLU A 7 27.33 -2.04 0.14
CA GLU A 7 27.24 -3.14 -0.79
C GLU A 7 27.63 -2.70 -2.18
N LYS A 8 28.94 -2.53 -2.38
CA LYS A 8 29.42 -1.97 -3.63
C LYS A 8 29.22 -2.92 -4.82
N SER A 9 29.20 -4.20 -4.53
CA SER A 9 29.01 -5.22 -5.56
C SER A 9 27.56 -5.53 -5.83
N LYS A 10 26.65 -4.92 -5.07
CA LYS A 10 25.22 -5.18 -5.25
C LYS A 10 24.80 -4.71 -6.62
N PRO A 11 24.31 -5.60 -7.48
CA PRO A 11 23.91 -5.18 -8.81
C PRO A 11 22.66 -4.31 -8.76
N PRO A 12 22.45 -3.45 -9.75
CA PRO A 12 21.20 -2.74 -9.87
C PRO A 12 20.06 -3.72 -10.06
N VAL A 13 18.86 -3.30 -9.71
CA VAL A 13 17.66 -4.10 -9.91
C VAL A 13 17.48 -4.35 -11.40
N LYS A 14 17.39 -5.61 -11.76
CA LYS A 14 17.26 -6.02 -13.15
C LYS A 14 15.81 -5.84 -13.62
N MET A 15 15.63 -5.74 -14.91
CA MET A 15 14.31 -5.59 -15.52
C MET A 15 13.37 -6.74 -15.15
N GLU A 16 13.92 -7.98 -15.07
CA GLU A 16 13.11 -9.12 -14.70
C GLU A 16 12.65 -9.10 -13.23
N GLN A 17 13.16 -8.16 -12.46
CA GLN A 17 12.73 -7.99 -11.06
C GLN A 17 11.65 -6.93 -10.91
N ARG A 18 10.96 -6.58 -12.01
CA ARG A 18 9.79 -5.72 -11.92
C ARG A 18 8.72 -6.37 -11.06
N GLY A 19 7.82 -5.58 -10.56
CA GLY A 19 6.83 -6.04 -9.61
C GLY A 19 7.34 -5.93 -8.18
N ARG A 20 8.06 -4.84 -7.90
CA ARG A 20 8.58 -4.55 -6.56
C ARG A 20 7.64 -3.65 -5.81
N ILE A 21 7.63 -3.83 -4.49
CA ILE A 21 7.00 -2.86 -3.59
C ILE A 21 7.90 -1.63 -3.53
N LEU A 22 7.32 -0.46 -3.77
CA LEU A 22 8.04 0.82 -3.72
C LEU A 22 7.86 1.52 -2.37
N GLY A 23 6.73 1.30 -1.72
CA GLY A 23 6.44 1.90 -0.43
C GLY A 23 5.00 1.67 -0.03
N ILE A 24 4.59 2.32 1.05
CA ILE A 24 3.23 2.18 1.58
C ILE A 24 2.33 3.21 0.91
N GLY A 25 1.29 2.72 0.23
CA GLY A 25 0.32 3.57 -0.45
C GLY A 25 -0.92 3.87 0.38
N GLY A 26 -1.14 3.12 1.45
CA GLY A 26 -2.29 3.40 2.29
C GLY A 26 -2.28 2.63 3.59
N ILE A 27 -2.83 3.24 4.61
CA ILE A 27 -3.11 2.63 5.91
C ILE A 27 -4.60 2.80 6.17
N PHE A 28 -5.31 1.68 6.22
CA PHE A 28 -6.76 1.66 6.38
C PHE A 28 -7.11 0.92 7.66
N PHE A 29 -7.89 1.54 8.52
CA PHE A 29 -8.30 0.87 9.74
C PHE A 29 -9.77 1.17 10.05
N LYS A 30 -10.35 0.34 10.90
CA LYS A 30 -11.77 0.40 11.23
C LYS A 30 -11.99 1.14 12.53
N SER A 31 -13.12 1.83 12.62
CA SER A 31 -13.56 2.42 13.87
C SER A 31 -15.07 2.37 13.97
N ALA A 32 -15.56 2.02 15.15
CA ALA A 32 -16.99 2.10 15.45
C ALA A 32 -17.43 3.56 15.56
N ASN A 33 -16.49 4.48 15.79
CA ASN A 33 -16.74 5.91 15.93
C ASN A 33 -15.93 6.68 14.88
N ARG A 34 -16.21 6.41 13.62
CA ARG A 34 -15.43 6.92 12.50
C ARG A 34 -15.23 8.42 12.51
N ASP A 35 -16.31 9.19 12.70
CA ASP A 35 -16.21 10.64 12.65
C ASP A 35 -15.41 11.20 13.81
N GLN A 36 -15.62 10.65 15.02
CA GLN A 36 -14.85 11.06 16.19
C GLN A 36 -13.38 10.69 16.05
N MET A 37 -13.09 9.54 15.44
CA MET A 37 -11.72 9.10 15.19
C MET A 37 -11.02 10.04 14.23
N ARG A 38 -11.67 10.41 13.14
CA ARG A 38 -11.13 11.38 12.18
C ARG A 38 -10.83 12.72 12.85
N GLU A 39 -11.75 13.19 13.67
CA GLU A 39 -11.60 14.43 14.38
C GLU A 39 -10.43 14.39 15.36
N TRP A 40 -10.28 13.27 16.06
CA TRP A 40 -9.17 13.06 16.97
C TRP A 40 -7.82 13.16 16.25
N TYR A 41 -7.68 12.44 15.13
CA TYR A 41 -6.44 12.46 14.35
C TYR A 41 -6.17 13.83 13.74
N SER A 42 -7.19 14.51 13.29
CA SER A 42 -7.03 15.85 12.75
C SER A 42 -6.56 16.83 13.83
N LYS A 43 -7.21 16.79 14.99
CA LYS A 43 -6.92 17.70 16.09
C LYS A 43 -5.55 17.45 16.70
N HIS A 44 -5.21 16.19 16.94
CA HIS A 44 -4.01 15.86 17.72
C HIS A 44 -2.80 15.56 16.87
N LEU A 45 -2.97 15.07 15.67
CA LEU A 45 -1.86 14.66 14.81
C LEU A 45 -1.81 15.39 13.47
N GLY A 46 -2.74 16.29 13.22
CA GLY A 46 -2.75 17.04 11.98
C GLY A 46 -3.12 16.24 10.74
N LEU A 47 -3.68 15.06 10.91
CA LEU A 47 -4.12 14.23 9.79
C LEU A 47 -5.55 14.57 9.43
N ALA A 48 -5.71 15.58 8.58
CA ALA A 48 -7.02 16.07 8.18
C ALA A 48 -7.57 15.25 7.01
N ASP A 49 -8.69 14.56 7.26
CA ASP A 49 -9.38 13.78 6.24
C ASP A 49 -10.33 14.71 5.48
N LYS A 50 -10.12 14.83 4.18
CA LYS A 50 -10.91 15.70 3.32
C LYS A 50 -12.00 14.94 2.56
N GLY A 51 -12.45 13.80 3.10
CA GLY A 51 -13.48 12.96 2.50
C GLY A 51 -12.96 11.73 1.79
N TYR A 52 -11.69 11.71 1.45
CA TYR A 52 -11.02 10.56 0.81
C TYR A 52 -9.77 10.13 1.58
N GLY A 53 -9.65 10.56 2.83
CA GLY A 53 -8.50 10.27 3.67
C GLY A 53 -7.53 11.42 3.72
N ALA A 54 -6.53 11.28 4.58
CA ALA A 54 -5.41 12.22 4.63
C ALA A 54 -4.31 11.72 3.71
N MET A 55 -3.62 12.63 3.05
CA MET A 55 -2.57 12.29 2.09
C MET A 55 -1.21 12.63 2.69
N LEU A 56 -0.32 11.64 2.72
CA LEU A 56 1.04 11.82 3.21
C LEU A 56 1.99 11.63 2.03
N PRO A 57 2.48 12.70 1.40
CA PRO A 57 3.33 12.57 0.22
C PRO A 57 4.73 12.10 0.59
N TRP A 58 5.33 11.33 -0.32
CA TRP A 58 6.71 10.87 -0.18
C TRP A 58 7.31 10.65 -1.56
N ARG A 59 8.62 10.47 -1.60
CA ARG A 59 9.35 10.25 -2.84
C ARG A 59 10.06 8.92 -2.78
N GLU A 60 10.22 8.29 -3.95
CA GLU A 60 10.96 7.03 -4.02
C GLU A 60 12.40 7.25 -3.58
N HIS A 61 12.89 6.35 -2.76
CA HIS A 61 14.25 6.45 -2.25
C HIS A 61 15.29 6.39 -3.39
N ASP A 62 15.09 5.49 -4.35
CA ASP A 62 16.04 5.27 -5.44
C ASP A 62 15.82 6.20 -6.63
N ASP A 63 14.70 6.90 -6.66
CA ASP A 63 14.38 7.85 -7.73
C ASP A 63 13.54 8.99 -7.12
N PRO A 64 14.19 9.95 -6.47
CA PRO A 64 13.45 10.98 -5.71
C PRO A 64 12.58 11.91 -6.54
N GLN A 65 12.66 11.85 -7.85
CA GLN A 65 11.77 12.64 -8.69
C GLN A 65 10.39 12.02 -8.81
N LYS A 66 10.26 10.75 -8.47
CA LYS A 66 8.96 10.09 -8.46
C LYS A 66 8.29 10.27 -7.12
N GLU A 67 7.14 10.92 -7.16
CA GLU A 67 6.37 11.25 -5.97
C GLU A 67 5.16 10.33 -5.85
N HIS A 68 4.89 9.91 -4.63
CA HIS A 68 3.76 9.07 -4.29
C HIS A 68 3.07 9.61 -3.05
N VAL A 69 1.98 8.99 -2.67
CA VAL A 69 1.27 9.33 -1.44
C VAL A 69 0.97 8.07 -0.65
N THR A 70 0.92 8.21 0.66
CA THR A 70 0.30 7.23 1.54
C THR A 70 -1.04 7.80 1.96
N VAL A 71 -2.11 7.08 1.65
CA VAL A 71 -3.47 7.50 2.00
C VAL A 71 -3.81 6.92 3.37
N TRP A 72 -4.10 7.79 4.32
CA TRP A 72 -4.53 7.38 5.65
C TRP A 72 -6.06 7.50 5.71
N THR A 73 -6.76 6.40 6.04
CA THR A 73 -8.22 6.40 6.00
C THR A 73 -8.80 5.58 7.13
N VAL A 74 -9.87 6.10 7.74
CA VAL A 74 -10.66 5.37 8.72
C VAL A 74 -11.91 4.85 8.04
N PHE A 75 -12.12 3.54 8.13
CA PHE A 75 -13.30 2.87 7.60
C PHE A 75 -14.31 2.65 8.73
N PRO A 76 -15.60 2.59 8.41
CA PRO A 76 -16.58 2.20 9.44
C PRO A 76 -16.31 0.75 9.88
N ALA A 77 -16.59 0.46 11.15
CA ALA A 77 -16.36 -0.88 11.70
C ALA A 77 -17.13 -1.95 10.93
N SER A 78 -18.24 -1.59 10.30
CA SER A 78 -19.09 -2.50 9.55
C SER A 78 -18.60 -2.78 8.13
N THR A 79 -17.48 -2.18 7.72
CA THR A 79 -16.99 -2.38 6.35
C THR A 79 -16.68 -3.84 6.09
N ASN A 80 -16.95 -4.27 4.86
CA ASN A 80 -16.54 -5.59 4.37
C ASN A 80 -15.39 -5.50 3.37
N TYR A 81 -14.75 -4.35 3.27
CA TYR A 81 -13.65 -4.14 2.35
C TYR A 81 -12.46 -5.05 2.68
N PHE A 82 -12.29 -5.35 3.96
CA PHE A 82 -11.33 -6.36 4.41
C PHE A 82 -11.96 -7.13 5.58
N PRO A 83 -11.43 -8.32 5.92
CA PRO A 83 -12.11 -9.23 6.85
C PRO A 83 -12.48 -8.60 8.19
N ALA A 84 -13.61 -9.03 8.75
CA ALA A 84 -14.11 -8.48 10.01
C ALA A 84 -13.11 -8.63 11.17
N THR A 85 -12.28 -9.67 11.13
CA THR A 85 -11.28 -9.93 12.17
C THR A 85 -9.98 -9.19 11.95
N GLN A 86 -9.85 -8.50 10.82
CA GLN A 86 -8.62 -7.77 10.47
C GLN A 86 -8.81 -6.29 10.79
N PRO A 87 -8.08 -5.74 11.78
CA PRO A 87 -8.28 -4.35 12.18
C PRO A 87 -7.68 -3.33 11.21
N PHE A 88 -6.65 -3.72 10.47
CA PHE A 88 -5.97 -2.85 9.52
C PHE A 88 -5.82 -3.54 8.19
N MET A 89 -5.81 -2.75 7.11
CA MET A 89 -5.32 -3.23 5.83
C MET A 89 -4.26 -2.26 5.33
N VAL A 90 -3.14 -2.79 4.87
CA VAL A 90 -2.07 -1.99 4.29
C VAL A 90 -2.17 -2.06 2.78
N ASN A 91 -2.00 -0.92 2.14
CA ASN A 91 -1.87 -0.81 0.70
C ASN A 91 -0.41 -0.58 0.38
N TYR A 92 0.14 -1.35 -0.56
CA TYR A 92 1.50 -1.16 -1.03
C TYR A 92 1.49 -0.65 -2.46
N ILE A 93 2.30 0.36 -2.73
CA ILE A 93 2.51 0.84 -4.10
C ILE A 93 3.55 -0.06 -4.76
N VAL A 94 3.23 -0.49 -5.97
CA VAL A 94 4.08 -1.38 -6.75
C VAL A 94 4.39 -0.74 -8.10
N ASP A 95 5.53 -1.10 -8.67
CA ASP A 95 5.96 -0.55 -9.96
C ASP A 95 5.27 -1.24 -11.15
N ASP A 96 5.01 -2.54 -11.05
CA ASP A 96 4.40 -3.32 -12.13
C ASP A 96 3.52 -4.40 -11.52
N LEU A 97 2.22 -4.12 -11.46
CA LEU A 97 1.26 -5.00 -10.80
C LEU A 97 1.14 -6.34 -11.50
N ASP A 98 1.08 -6.34 -12.82
CA ASP A 98 0.94 -7.59 -13.56
C ASP A 98 2.13 -8.52 -13.35
N ALA A 99 3.35 -7.97 -13.41
CA ALA A 99 4.56 -8.76 -13.17
C ALA A 99 4.57 -9.34 -11.76
N LEU A 100 4.18 -8.55 -10.77
CA LEU A 100 4.09 -9.02 -9.39
C LEU A 100 3.08 -10.14 -9.25
N LEU A 101 1.88 -9.96 -9.79
CA LEU A 101 0.82 -10.96 -9.65
C LEU A 101 1.17 -12.27 -10.37
N ASP A 102 1.83 -12.19 -11.52
CA ASP A 102 2.29 -13.39 -12.21
C ASP A 102 3.27 -14.19 -11.36
N ARG A 103 4.23 -13.48 -10.75
CA ARG A 103 5.20 -14.13 -9.88
C ARG A 103 4.53 -14.74 -8.64
N LEU A 104 3.64 -13.98 -8.01
CA LEU A 104 2.94 -14.46 -6.82
C LEU A 104 2.08 -15.67 -7.12
N LYS A 105 1.45 -15.70 -8.28
CA LYS A 105 0.66 -16.86 -8.70
C LYS A 105 1.52 -18.10 -8.84
N GLN A 106 2.70 -17.95 -9.43
CA GLN A 106 3.66 -19.07 -9.57
C GLN A 106 4.16 -19.56 -8.22
N GLU A 107 4.24 -18.65 -7.24
CA GLU A 107 4.69 -18.98 -5.89
C GLU A 107 3.58 -19.51 -5.00
N GLY A 108 2.37 -19.63 -5.52
CA GLY A 108 1.25 -20.18 -4.77
C GLY A 108 0.59 -19.22 -3.78
N VAL A 109 0.84 -17.93 -3.92
CA VAL A 109 0.21 -16.92 -3.06
C VAL A 109 -1.26 -16.80 -3.42
N LYS A 110 -2.12 -16.70 -2.40
CA LYS A 110 -3.54 -16.53 -2.62
C LYS A 110 -3.82 -15.12 -3.13
N ILE A 111 -4.39 -15.04 -4.32
CA ILE A 111 -4.76 -13.79 -4.97
C ILE A 111 -6.28 -13.71 -5.05
N ASP A 112 -6.85 -12.57 -4.65
CA ASP A 112 -8.28 -12.36 -4.78
C ASP A 112 -8.66 -12.28 -6.25
N ALA A 113 -9.81 -12.82 -6.61
CA ALA A 113 -10.29 -12.80 -7.99
C ALA A 113 -10.66 -11.38 -8.44
N LYS A 114 -10.96 -10.50 -7.50
CA LYS A 114 -11.37 -9.13 -7.80
C LYS A 114 -10.20 -8.29 -8.25
N ARG A 115 -10.42 -7.45 -9.23
CA ARG A 115 -9.47 -6.46 -9.72
C ARG A 115 -10.19 -5.14 -9.87
N MET A 116 -9.45 -4.04 -9.80
CA MET A 116 -10.05 -2.72 -9.98
C MET A 116 -9.11 -1.86 -10.80
N ASN A 117 -9.66 -1.16 -11.79
CA ASN A 117 -8.93 -0.19 -12.59
C ASN A 117 -9.65 1.15 -12.48
N GLU A 118 -8.92 2.15 -12.01
CA GLU A 118 -9.45 3.49 -11.81
C GLU A 118 -8.54 4.50 -12.49
N ALA A 119 -9.01 5.74 -12.58
CA ALA A 119 -8.19 6.82 -13.18
C ALA A 119 -6.88 7.01 -12.43
N TYR A 120 -6.87 6.73 -11.14
CA TYR A 120 -5.67 6.89 -10.29
C TYR A 120 -4.84 5.63 -10.15
N GLY A 121 -5.17 4.57 -10.87
CA GLY A 121 -4.32 3.39 -10.92
C GLY A 121 -5.06 2.07 -10.93
N ARG A 122 -4.28 1.01 -10.85
CA ARG A 122 -4.75 -0.37 -10.89
C ARG A 122 -4.56 -1.02 -9.54
N PHE A 123 -5.53 -1.84 -9.14
CA PHE A 123 -5.55 -2.45 -7.81
C PHE A 123 -5.80 -3.94 -7.90
N ALA A 124 -5.17 -4.66 -6.98
CA ALA A 124 -5.43 -6.08 -6.76
C ALA A 124 -5.30 -6.36 -5.26
N TRP A 125 -5.77 -7.51 -4.83
CA TRP A 125 -5.72 -7.91 -3.43
C TRP A 125 -5.15 -9.31 -3.32
N ILE A 126 -4.31 -9.49 -2.31
CA ILE A 126 -3.69 -10.77 -2.00
C ILE A 126 -3.86 -11.04 -0.51
N TYR A 127 -3.49 -12.24 -0.08
CA TYR A 127 -3.57 -12.63 1.33
C TYR A 127 -2.21 -13.15 1.77
N ASP A 128 -1.77 -12.67 2.93
CA ASP A 128 -0.49 -13.12 3.46
C ASP A 128 -0.60 -14.49 4.12
N LEU A 129 0.47 -14.93 4.75
CA LEU A 129 0.55 -16.25 5.37
C LEU A 129 -0.52 -16.48 6.45
N ASP A 130 -0.90 -15.41 7.15
CA ASP A 130 -1.91 -15.48 8.21
C ASP A 130 -3.32 -15.14 7.70
N GLY A 131 -3.47 -14.94 6.40
CA GLY A 131 -4.77 -14.61 5.80
C GLY A 131 -5.13 -13.14 5.87
N ASN A 132 -4.20 -12.27 6.19
CA ASN A 132 -4.47 -10.83 6.16
C ASN A 132 -4.59 -10.36 4.72
N LYS A 133 -5.66 -9.64 4.43
CA LYS A 133 -5.86 -9.04 3.11
C LYS A 133 -4.93 -7.86 2.93
N ILE A 134 -4.28 -7.80 1.79
CA ILE A 134 -3.33 -6.76 1.42
C ILE A 134 -3.81 -6.15 0.11
N GLU A 135 -3.78 -4.84 0.00
CA GLU A 135 -4.09 -4.15 -1.23
C GLU A 135 -2.80 -3.76 -1.94
N LEU A 136 -2.75 -4.03 -3.25
CA LEU A 136 -1.63 -3.66 -4.10
C LEU A 136 -2.10 -2.62 -5.10
N TRP A 137 -1.33 -1.58 -5.27
CA TRP A 137 -1.70 -0.42 -6.08
C TRP A 137 -0.56 -0.04 -7.01
N GLN A 138 -0.82 -0.11 -8.30
CA GLN A 138 0.07 0.49 -9.29
C GLN A 138 -0.53 1.84 -9.68
N PRO A 139 0.06 2.96 -9.22
CA PRO A 139 -0.50 4.26 -9.54
C PRO A 139 -0.51 4.53 -11.04
N ALA A 140 -1.48 5.32 -11.48
CA ALA A 140 -1.52 5.77 -12.87
C ALA A 140 -0.29 6.62 -13.15
N LYS A 141 0.22 6.54 -14.37
CA LYS A 141 1.33 7.38 -14.78
C LYS A 141 0.88 8.83 -14.85
N PRO A 142 1.77 9.77 -14.46
CA PRO A 142 1.45 11.20 -14.53
C PRO A 142 1.19 11.68 -15.95
#